data_cbb9e29a4653e4a2772de0ae4ba0ca3b
#
_entry.id   cbb9e29a4653e4a2772de0ae4ba0ca3b
#
_cell.length_a   1.000
_cell.length_b   1.000
_cell.length_c   1.000
_cell.angle_alpha   90.00
_cell.angle_beta   90.00
_cell.angle_gamma   90.00
#
_symmetry.space_group_name_H-M   'P 1'
#
loop_
_entity.id
_entity.type
_entity.pdbx_description
1 polymer ?
#
loop_
_entity_poly.entity_id
_entity_poly.type
_entity_poly.pdbx_seq_one_letter_code
_entity_poly.pdbx_strand_id
1 'polypeptide(L)'
;MTQAILQLSEIEKAFPGVKALDKASLNVYPGRVMALMGENGAGKSTLMKVLTGIYHMDAGSIQYQGQPAAFKGPRDSQEAGISIIHQELNLIPELTIAENIFLGREFTGSMGRIQWSKMYAEADRLLQRLNVKHSSKTLLGDLSLGEQQMVEIAKALSFESKVIIMDEPTDALTDTETESLFKVINELREQGCGIVYISHRLKEIFEICDDITVLRDGKFIGECRVADTDEDGLIEMMVGRKLEEQYPRIDVKHGETCLEVIGLTGSGVHDVSFTLKRGEILGISGLMGAGRTELMKVIYGALPSEHGVINLDNKTINPVSPQDGLANGIAYISEDRKGDGLVLGLSVKENMSLCALDKLTKGVQIQHGEEVTAVEDFIKLFNIKTPTLDQIIGNLSGGNQQKVAIAKGLMTKPKVLILDEPTRGVDVGAKKEIYQLINKFKADGMSIILVSSEMPEVLGMSDRILVMHEGRITGEFDAKDADQEKLLACAVGKKINEEAA
;
A
#
# COMPACT_ATOMS: atom_id res chain seq x y z
N MET A 1 32.51 15.32 9.41
CA MET A 1 31.05 15.04 9.36
C MET A 1 30.36 16.31 8.89
N THR A 2 29.53 16.24 7.88
CA THR A 2 28.77 17.41 7.38
C THR A 2 27.76 17.82 8.45
N GLN A 3 27.70 19.12 8.81
CA GLN A 3 26.73 19.59 9.80
C GLN A 3 25.29 19.47 9.23
N ALA A 4 24.36 19.01 10.04
CA ALA A 4 22.97 18.94 9.63
C ALA A 4 22.37 20.34 9.38
N ILE A 5 21.63 20.51 8.29
CA ILE A 5 20.90 21.74 7.98
C ILE A 5 19.63 21.86 8.83
N LEU A 6 19.03 20.71 9.15
CA LEU A 6 17.86 20.58 10.02
C LEU A 6 18.08 19.42 10.99
N GLN A 7 17.82 19.65 12.27
CA GLN A 7 17.93 18.65 13.33
C GLN A 7 16.72 18.71 14.25
N LEU A 8 16.04 17.59 14.40
CA LEU A 8 15.01 17.37 15.40
C LEU A 8 15.59 16.44 16.47
N SER A 9 15.54 16.85 17.72
CA SER A 9 16.17 16.11 18.83
C SER A 9 15.16 15.83 19.93
N GLU A 10 14.99 14.55 20.25
CA GLU A 10 14.12 14.04 21.31
C GLU A 10 12.71 14.63 21.31
N ILE A 11 12.08 14.71 20.14
CA ILE A 11 10.73 15.25 19.97
C ILE A 11 9.70 14.34 20.64
N GLU A 12 8.88 14.92 21.51
CA GLU A 12 7.76 14.25 22.14
C GLU A 12 6.43 14.88 21.71
N LYS A 13 5.44 14.02 21.46
CA LYS A 13 4.06 14.44 21.15
C LYS A 13 3.07 13.41 21.62
N ALA A 14 2.12 13.84 22.47
CA ALA A 14 1.01 13.03 22.93
C ALA A 14 -0.34 13.57 22.42
N PHE A 15 -1.26 12.66 22.15
CA PHE A 15 -2.67 12.93 21.88
C PHE A 15 -3.50 12.19 22.93
N PRO A 16 -4.80 12.50 23.12
CA PRO A 16 -5.63 11.78 24.07
C PRO A 16 -5.58 10.26 23.82
N GLY A 17 -5.05 9.53 24.80
CA GLY A 17 -4.93 8.06 24.78
C GLY A 17 -3.73 7.48 24.04
N VAL A 18 -2.86 8.29 23.38
CA VAL A 18 -1.69 7.77 22.67
C VAL A 18 -0.51 8.74 22.70
N LYS A 19 0.71 8.24 23.01
CA LYS A 19 1.96 8.96 22.83
C LYS A 19 2.47 8.68 21.41
N ALA A 20 2.26 9.62 20.48
CA ALA A 20 2.59 9.44 19.07
C ALA A 20 4.08 9.61 18.76
N LEU A 21 4.80 10.44 19.54
CA LEU A 21 6.24 10.58 19.49
C LEU A 21 6.82 10.48 20.90
N ASP A 22 7.84 9.65 21.08
CA ASP A 22 8.54 9.41 22.33
C ASP A 22 10.06 9.48 22.07
N LYS A 23 10.62 10.70 22.16
CA LYS A 23 12.02 11.02 21.85
C LYS A 23 12.42 10.72 20.41
N ALA A 24 11.55 11.03 19.46
CA ALA A 24 11.86 10.92 18.05
C ALA A 24 12.92 11.92 17.63
N SER A 25 13.85 11.52 16.78
CA SER A 25 14.94 12.38 16.27
C SER A 25 15.11 12.17 14.78
N LEU A 26 15.56 13.24 14.08
CA LEU A 26 15.82 13.23 12.65
C LEU A 26 16.89 14.26 12.32
N ASN A 27 17.89 13.88 11.53
CA ASN A 27 18.87 14.79 10.96
C ASN A 27 18.69 14.88 9.44
N VAL A 28 18.80 16.08 8.88
CA VAL A 28 18.79 16.32 7.43
C VAL A 28 20.08 17.05 7.06
N TYR A 29 20.78 16.52 6.06
CA TYR A 29 22.06 17.05 5.64
C TYR A 29 21.93 17.80 4.30
N PRO A 30 22.67 18.92 4.09
CA PRO A 30 22.63 19.62 2.82
C PRO A 30 23.18 18.75 1.69
N GLY A 31 22.48 18.74 0.54
CA GLY A 31 22.88 17.96 -0.62
C GLY A 31 22.77 16.45 -0.44
N ARG A 32 21.92 15.99 0.48
CA ARG A 32 21.67 14.55 0.73
C ARG A 32 20.19 14.26 0.86
N VAL A 33 19.83 13.02 0.54
CA VAL A 33 18.51 12.49 0.69
C VAL A 33 18.45 11.59 1.93
N MET A 34 17.70 12.01 2.94
CA MET A 34 17.45 11.27 4.18
C MET A 34 16.14 10.50 4.06
N ALA A 35 16.20 9.18 4.03
CA ALA A 35 15.01 8.36 4.16
C ALA A 35 14.49 8.40 5.60
N LEU A 36 13.18 8.65 5.77
CA LEU A 36 12.51 8.49 7.07
C LEU A 36 11.62 7.26 7.01
N MET A 37 12.10 6.18 7.63
CA MET A 37 11.51 4.86 7.57
C MET A 37 10.81 4.47 8.87
N GLY A 38 9.91 3.51 8.79
CA GLY A 38 9.16 2.97 9.92
C GLY A 38 7.79 2.46 9.48
N GLU A 39 7.17 1.61 10.28
CA GLU A 39 5.82 1.08 9.99
C GLU A 39 4.75 2.18 10.02
N ASN A 40 3.54 1.85 9.53
CA ASN A 40 2.39 2.74 9.68
C ASN A 40 2.07 2.92 11.17
N GLY A 41 1.93 4.19 11.58
CA GLY A 41 1.81 4.53 13.01
C GLY A 41 3.13 4.72 13.75
N ALA A 42 4.29 4.54 13.11
CA ALA A 42 5.61 4.78 13.73
C ALA A 42 5.89 6.25 14.07
N GLY A 43 4.98 7.18 13.71
CA GLY A 43 5.10 8.59 14.05
C GLY A 43 5.68 9.48 12.93
N LYS A 44 6.01 8.95 11.74
CA LYS A 44 6.62 9.69 10.62
C LYS A 44 5.86 10.98 10.27
N SER A 45 4.59 10.85 9.90
CA SER A 45 3.75 12.00 9.51
C SER A 45 3.49 12.94 10.71
N THR A 46 3.46 12.42 11.95
CA THR A 46 3.34 13.26 13.15
C THR A 46 4.62 14.09 13.34
N LEU A 47 5.81 13.50 13.14
CA LEU A 47 7.08 14.21 13.23
C LEU A 47 7.16 15.32 12.16
N MET A 48 6.71 15.06 10.93
CA MET A 48 6.64 16.08 9.86
C MET A 48 5.64 17.20 10.18
N LYS A 49 4.49 16.86 10.76
CA LYS A 49 3.49 17.87 11.22
C LYS A 49 4.02 18.72 12.40
N VAL A 50 4.85 18.17 13.26
CA VAL A 50 5.55 18.93 14.29
C VAL A 50 6.59 19.87 13.66
N LEU A 51 7.40 19.36 12.72
CA LEU A 51 8.37 20.17 12.01
C LEU A 51 7.74 21.36 11.28
N THR A 52 6.61 21.14 10.61
CA THR A 52 5.91 22.21 9.86
C THR A 52 5.03 23.11 10.72
N GLY A 53 5.01 22.90 12.05
CA GLY A 53 4.23 23.71 12.99
C GLY A 53 2.72 23.45 12.98
N ILE A 54 2.23 22.40 12.29
CA ILE A 54 0.83 21.96 12.36
C ILE A 54 0.51 21.45 13.77
N TYR A 55 1.46 20.72 14.36
CA TYR A 55 1.39 20.30 15.76
C TYR A 55 2.50 20.93 16.56
N HIS A 56 2.21 21.38 17.77
CA HIS A 56 3.25 21.80 18.72
C HIS A 56 3.82 20.55 19.40
N MET A 57 5.15 20.48 19.49
CA MET A 57 5.84 19.46 20.30
C MET A 57 5.58 19.70 21.79
N ASP A 58 5.53 18.62 22.57
CA ASP A 58 5.36 18.69 24.02
C ASP A 58 6.73 18.77 24.73
N ALA A 59 7.78 18.20 24.13
CA ALA A 59 9.19 18.30 24.54
C ALA A 59 10.13 18.08 23.35
N GLY A 60 11.42 18.36 23.54
CA GLY A 60 12.45 18.26 22.51
C GLY A 60 12.89 19.61 21.98
N SER A 61 13.67 19.61 20.88
CA SER A 61 14.14 20.82 20.23
C SER A 61 14.30 20.65 18.72
N ILE A 62 14.11 21.75 17.98
CA ILE A 62 14.37 21.85 16.56
C ILE A 62 15.48 22.87 16.34
N GLN A 63 16.51 22.50 15.56
CA GLN A 63 17.53 23.41 15.07
C GLN A 63 17.45 23.45 13.55
N TYR A 64 17.45 24.64 12.98
CA TYR A 64 17.50 24.88 11.55
C TYR A 64 18.62 25.84 11.20
N GLN A 65 19.50 25.43 10.26
CA GLN A 65 20.71 26.18 9.91
C GLN A 65 21.59 26.54 11.12
N GLY A 66 21.68 25.63 12.09
CA GLY A 66 22.48 25.81 13.32
C GLY A 66 21.86 26.74 14.36
N GLN A 67 20.63 27.21 14.17
CA GLN A 67 19.90 28.05 15.12
C GLN A 67 18.66 27.34 15.65
N PRO A 68 18.28 27.55 16.92
CA PRO A 68 17.02 27.08 17.44
C PRO A 68 15.86 27.62 16.60
N ALA A 69 14.94 26.74 16.23
CA ALA A 69 13.77 27.08 15.41
C ALA A 69 12.47 26.57 16.06
N ALA A 70 11.38 27.34 15.87
CA ALA A 70 10.05 26.96 16.28
C ALA A 70 9.06 27.56 15.28
N PHE A 71 8.46 26.69 14.45
CA PHE A 71 7.52 27.12 13.42
C PHE A 71 6.09 27.15 14.00
N LYS A 72 5.37 28.25 13.76
CA LYS A 72 4.00 28.44 14.26
C LYS A 72 2.92 27.87 13.35
N GLY A 73 3.32 27.43 12.14
CA GLY A 73 2.45 26.86 11.15
C GLY A 73 3.14 26.62 9.82
N PRO A 74 2.45 26.01 8.85
CA PRO A 74 3.02 25.64 7.54
C PRO A 74 3.60 26.84 6.77
N ARG A 75 2.93 28.01 6.86
CA ARG A 75 3.42 29.23 6.18
C ARG A 75 4.77 29.70 6.75
N ASP A 76 4.94 29.63 8.06
CA ASP A 76 6.18 30.04 8.74
C ASP A 76 7.35 29.13 8.36
N SER A 77 7.11 27.80 8.29
CA SER A 77 8.11 26.86 7.81
C SER A 77 8.45 27.03 6.33
N GLN A 78 7.47 27.34 5.49
CA GLN A 78 7.66 27.63 4.06
C GLN A 78 8.48 28.91 3.83
N GLU A 79 8.16 29.99 4.56
CA GLU A 79 8.92 31.26 4.51
C GLU A 79 10.36 31.08 5.00
N ALA A 80 10.61 30.12 5.91
CA ALA A 80 11.97 29.74 6.34
C ALA A 80 12.71 28.88 5.30
N GLY A 81 12.05 28.39 4.26
CA GLY A 81 12.63 27.56 3.20
C GLY A 81 12.49 26.05 3.44
N ILE A 82 11.45 25.61 4.15
CA ILE A 82 11.09 24.21 4.33
C ILE A 82 9.74 23.96 3.63
N SER A 83 9.72 23.17 2.56
CA SER A 83 8.49 22.76 1.86
C SER A 83 8.16 21.30 2.09
N ILE A 84 6.89 20.95 1.96
CA ILE A 84 6.41 19.59 2.11
C ILE A 84 5.48 19.23 0.94
N ILE A 85 5.68 18.04 0.39
CA ILE A 85 4.75 17.35 -0.50
C ILE A 85 4.01 16.36 0.37
N HIS A 86 2.70 16.51 0.47
CA HIS A 86 1.85 15.66 1.29
C HIS A 86 1.43 14.40 0.53
N GLN A 87 1.13 13.33 1.26
CA GLN A 87 0.57 12.09 0.72
C GLN A 87 -0.81 12.33 0.08
N GLU A 88 -1.64 13.19 0.67
CA GLU A 88 -2.91 13.61 0.08
C GLU A 88 -2.71 14.91 -0.74
N LEU A 89 -3.28 14.94 -1.95
CA LEU A 89 -3.18 16.10 -2.83
C LEU A 89 -3.90 17.31 -2.23
N ASN A 90 -3.17 18.41 -2.05
CA ASN A 90 -3.72 19.70 -1.60
C ASN A 90 -3.89 20.65 -2.79
N LEU A 91 -4.67 20.20 -3.77
CA LEU A 91 -4.92 20.91 -5.03
C LEU A 91 -6.43 21.13 -5.23
N ILE A 92 -6.77 22.17 -5.99
CA ILE A 92 -8.15 22.56 -6.28
C ILE A 92 -8.47 22.19 -7.74
N PRO A 93 -9.35 21.20 -8.00
CA PRO A 93 -9.63 20.70 -9.35
C PRO A 93 -10.17 21.74 -10.32
N GLU A 94 -10.91 22.73 -9.81
CA GLU A 94 -11.55 23.79 -10.59
C GLU A 94 -10.59 24.90 -11.02
N LEU A 95 -9.36 24.91 -10.51
CA LEU A 95 -8.33 25.88 -10.90
C LEU A 95 -7.38 25.26 -11.94
N THR A 96 -6.74 26.15 -12.70
CA THR A 96 -5.67 25.75 -13.63
C THR A 96 -4.43 25.29 -12.88
N ILE A 97 -3.53 24.58 -13.57
CA ILE A 97 -2.24 24.14 -13.03
C ILE A 97 -1.47 25.34 -12.46
N ALA A 98 -1.34 26.43 -13.21
CA ALA A 98 -0.61 27.61 -12.75
C ALA A 98 -1.24 28.27 -11.52
N GLU A 99 -2.56 28.33 -11.44
CA GLU A 99 -3.28 28.86 -10.27
C GLU A 99 -3.03 27.97 -9.04
N ASN A 100 -3.02 26.65 -9.20
CA ASN A 100 -2.69 25.72 -8.10
C ASN A 100 -1.26 25.88 -7.61
N ILE A 101 -0.27 26.02 -8.52
CA ILE A 101 1.14 26.18 -8.18
C ILE A 101 1.38 27.47 -7.39
N PHE A 102 0.74 28.58 -7.78
CA PHE A 102 1.01 29.90 -7.21
C PHE A 102 -0.12 30.43 -6.32
N LEU A 103 -1.06 29.61 -5.91
CA LEU A 103 -2.17 30.01 -5.06
C LEU A 103 -1.70 30.74 -3.79
N GLY A 104 -2.18 31.97 -3.60
CA GLY A 104 -1.79 32.84 -2.49
C GLY A 104 -0.37 33.44 -2.58
N ARG A 105 0.31 33.24 -3.73
CA ARG A 105 1.67 33.76 -4.03
C ARG A 105 1.76 34.26 -5.48
N GLU A 106 0.64 34.73 -6.01
CA GLU A 106 0.55 35.19 -7.40
C GLU A 106 1.55 36.34 -7.65
N PHE A 107 2.18 36.30 -8.82
CA PHE A 107 3.03 37.41 -9.26
C PHE A 107 2.19 38.66 -9.45
N THR A 108 2.37 39.68 -8.63
CA THR A 108 1.62 40.93 -8.71
C THR A 108 2.49 42.07 -9.23
N GLY A 109 1.89 42.91 -10.08
CA GLY A 109 2.50 44.13 -10.59
C GLY A 109 2.08 45.35 -9.77
N SER A 110 2.33 46.54 -10.34
CA SER A 110 1.82 47.82 -9.78
C SER A 110 0.29 47.76 -9.61
N MET A 111 -0.21 48.25 -8.49
CA MET A 111 -1.65 48.25 -8.13
C MET A 111 -2.24 46.86 -7.83
N GLY A 112 -1.41 45.84 -7.48
CA GLY A 112 -1.89 44.51 -7.08
C GLY A 112 -2.48 43.64 -8.22
N ARG A 113 -2.31 44.01 -9.48
CA ARG A 113 -2.78 43.23 -10.63
C ARG A 113 -1.90 42.00 -10.85
N ILE A 114 -2.53 40.81 -11.02
CA ILE A 114 -1.84 39.55 -11.30
C ILE A 114 -1.16 39.62 -12.68
N GLN A 115 0.12 39.24 -12.72
CA GLN A 115 0.92 39.12 -13.93
C GLN A 115 0.79 37.71 -14.53
N TRP A 116 -0.35 37.41 -15.13
CA TRP A 116 -0.71 36.10 -15.68
C TRP A 116 0.36 35.50 -16.59
N SER A 117 0.89 36.33 -17.52
CA SER A 117 1.91 35.84 -18.47
C SER A 117 3.18 35.35 -17.76
N LYS A 118 3.60 36.03 -16.69
CA LYS A 118 4.75 35.62 -15.90
C LYS A 118 4.45 34.33 -15.12
N MET A 119 3.25 34.25 -14.54
CA MET A 119 2.80 33.11 -13.77
C MET A 119 2.73 31.84 -14.65
N TYR A 120 2.14 31.94 -15.84
CA TYR A 120 2.09 30.82 -16.80
C TYR A 120 3.49 30.40 -17.28
N ALA A 121 4.36 31.36 -17.62
CA ALA A 121 5.72 31.05 -18.07
C ALA A 121 6.54 30.31 -17.01
N GLU A 122 6.41 30.72 -15.73
CA GLU A 122 7.12 30.03 -14.64
C GLU A 122 6.50 28.65 -14.34
N ALA A 123 5.17 28.52 -14.38
CA ALA A 123 4.51 27.23 -14.26
C ALA A 123 4.95 26.26 -15.39
N ASP A 124 4.95 26.72 -16.66
CA ASP A 124 5.39 25.90 -17.79
C ASP A 124 6.86 25.45 -17.63
N ARG A 125 7.74 26.31 -17.07
CA ARG A 125 9.14 25.95 -16.77
C ARG A 125 9.25 24.82 -15.75
N LEU A 126 8.43 24.88 -14.68
CA LEU A 126 8.39 23.83 -13.65
C LEU A 126 7.82 22.52 -14.21
N LEU A 127 6.76 22.58 -15.01
CA LEU A 127 6.17 21.41 -15.65
C LEU A 127 7.16 20.74 -16.62
N GLN A 128 7.93 21.53 -17.38
CA GLN A 128 8.95 21.01 -18.28
C GLN A 128 10.06 20.26 -17.53
N ARG A 129 10.52 20.76 -16.36
CA ARG A 129 11.51 20.05 -15.51
C ARG A 129 11.01 18.67 -15.10
N LEU A 130 9.72 18.54 -14.84
CA LEU A 130 9.06 17.30 -14.43
C LEU A 130 8.56 16.45 -15.61
N ASN A 131 8.88 16.85 -16.86
CA ASN A 131 8.42 16.18 -18.08
C ASN A 131 6.89 16.06 -18.20
N VAL A 132 6.15 16.99 -17.59
CA VAL A 132 4.69 17.08 -17.70
C VAL A 132 4.35 17.80 -19.00
N LYS A 133 3.54 17.16 -19.86
CA LYS A 133 3.25 17.63 -21.24
C LYS A 133 2.06 18.60 -21.31
N HIS A 134 1.35 18.84 -20.20
CA HIS A 134 0.20 19.72 -20.17
C HIS A 134 0.61 21.19 -20.13
N SER A 135 -0.24 22.06 -20.69
CA SER A 135 -0.12 23.51 -20.54
C SER A 135 -0.47 23.94 -19.13
N SER A 136 0.25 24.92 -18.59
CA SER A 136 -0.07 25.53 -17.28
C SER A 136 -1.49 26.11 -17.17
N LYS A 137 -2.21 26.27 -18.30
CA LYS A 137 -3.59 26.73 -18.37
C LYS A 137 -4.62 25.61 -18.34
N THR A 138 -4.22 24.34 -18.38
CA THR A 138 -5.11 23.18 -18.25
C THR A 138 -5.75 23.18 -16.87
N LEU A 139 -7.04 22.83 -16.78
CA LEU A 139 -7.71 22.63 -15.50
C LEU A 139 -7.15 21.39 -14.81
N LEU A 140 -6.94 21.50 -13.52
CA LEU A 140 -6.35 20.39 -12.76
C LEU A 140 -7.24 19.15 -12.76
N GLY A 141 -8.56 19.33 -12.71
CA GLY A 141 -9.52 18.23 -12.72
C GLY A 141 -9.53 17.38 -13.99
N ASP A 142 -8.93 17.86 -15.09
CA ASP A 142 -8.81 17.13 -16.35
C ASP A 142 -7.59 16.17 -16.38
N LEU A 143 -6.74 16.23 -15.34
CA LEU A 143 -5.51 15.43 -15.24
C LEU A 143 -5.77 14.09 -14.53
N SER A 144 -4.99 13.08 -14.89
CA SER A 144 -4.89 11.84 -14.12
C SER A 144 -4.31 12.08 -12.72
N LEU A 145 -4.53 11.16 -11.80
CA LEU A 145 -4.03 11.27 -10.42
C LEU A 145 -2.48 11.42 -10.38
N GLY A 146 -1.76 10.67 -11.21
CA GLY A 146 -0.30 10.79 -11.31
C GLY A 146 0.14 12.16 -11.80
N GLU A 147 -0.53 12.70 -12.83
CA GLU A 147 -0.23 14.05 -13.34
C GLU A 147 -0.55 15.13 -12.30
N GLN A 148 -1.64 14.98 -11.51
CA GLN A 148 -1.94 15.87 -10.39
C GLN A 148 -0.83 15.81 -9.32
N GLN A 149 -0.31 14.62 -9.02
CA GLN A 149 0.83 14.45 -8.12
C GLN A 149 2.06 15.21 -8.63
N MET A 150 2.34 15.15 -9.94
CA MET A 150 3.44 15.91 -10.56
C MET A 150 3.23 17.43 -10.45
N VAL A 151 1.98 17.92 -10.48
CA VAL A 151 1.66 19.34 -10.23
C VAL A 151 1.89 19.72 -8.75
N GLU A 152 1.56 18.86 -7.78
CA GLU A 152 1.87 19.10 -6.37
C GLU A 152 3.38 19.17 -6.13
N ILE A 153 4.16 18.32 -6.81
CA ILE A 153 5.63 18.38 -6.81
C ILE A 153 6.11 19.71 -7.42
N ALA A 154 5.56 20.14 -8.58
CA ALA A 154 5.88 21.42 -9.20
C ALA A 154 5.60 22.60 -8.25
N LYS A 155 4.49 22.55 -7.53
CA LYS A 155 4.13 23.55 -6.50
C LYS A 155 5.17 23.60 -5.38
N ALA A 156 5.62 22.46 -4.86
CA ALA A 156 6.66 22.40 -3.84
C ALA A 156 8.01 22.95 -4.34
N LEU A 157 8.38 22.65 -5.59
CA LEU A 157 9.60 23.16 -6.22
C LEU A 157 9.58 24.68 -6.44
N SER A 158 8.40 25.29 -6.55
CA SER A 158 8.25 26.74 -6.74
C SER A 158 8.65 27.58 -5.51
N PHE A 159 8.95 26.95 -4.37
CA PHE A 159 9.32 27.64 -3.12
C PHE A 159 10.83 27.90 -2.93
N GLU A 160 11.70 27.46 -3.85
CA GLU A 160 13.17 27.57 -3.71
C GLU A 160 13.67 27.11 -2.32
N SER A 161 13.19 25.96 -1.87
CA SER A 161 13.39 25.45 -0.52
C SER A 161 14.80 24.93 -0.30
N LYS A 162 15.32 25.11 0.92
CA LYS A 162 16.58 24.50 1.40
C LYS A 162 16.37 23.09 1.95
N VAL A 163 15.16 22.79 2.41
CA VAL A 163 14.74 21.47 2.85
C VAL A 163 13.41 21.14 2.21
N ILE A 164 13.31 19.97 1.57
CA ILE A 164 12.08 19.47 0.96
C ILE A 164 11.73 18.15 1.62
N ILE A 165 10.50 18.03 2.09
CA ILE A 165 9.93 16.80 2.63
C ILE A 165 9.01 16.20 1.56
N MET A 166 9.20 14.93 1.24
CA MET A 166 8.40 14.19 0.27
C MET A 166 7.76 13.00 0.98
N ASP A 167 6.45 13.09 1.25
CA ASP A 167 5.70 12.04 1.94
C ASP A 167 4.96 11.17 0.91
N GLU A 168 5.52 9.98 0.64
CA GLU A 168 5.05 8.98 -0.34
C GLU A 168 4.80 9.57 -1.75
N PRO A 169 5.78 10.27 -2.34
CA PRO A 169 5.55 11.06 -3.56
C PRO A 169 5.27 10.21 -4.81
N THR A 170 5.56 8.90 -4.78
CA THR A 170 5.49 7.98 -5.92
C THR A 170 4.25 7.08 -5.92
N ASP A 171 3.38 7.17 -4.91
CA ASP A 171 2.23 6.24 -4.77
C ASP A 171 1.28 6.23 -5.97
N ALA A 172 1.08 7.39 -6.60
CA ALA A 172 0.20 7.55 -7.74
C ALA A 172 0.94 7.62 -9.09
N LEU A 173 2.30 7.55 -9.08
CA LEU A 173 3.13 7.73 -10.27
C LEU A 173 3.36 6.42 -11.02
N THR A 174 3.44 6.52 -12.33
CA THR A 174 3.99 5.49 -13.21
C THR A 174 5.52 5.43 -13.08
N ASP A 175 6.14 4.35 -13.57
CA ASP A 175 7.60 4.19 -13.55
C ASP A 175 8.32 5.36 -14.27
N THR A 176 7.79 5.81 -15.41
CA THR A 176 8.35 6.94 -16.16
C THR A 176 8.27 8.27 -15.39
N GLU A 177 7.16 8.50 -14.68
CA GLU A 177 7.01 9.69 -13.83
C GLU A 177 7.92 9.63 -12.61
N THR A 178 8.09 8.44 -12.01
CA THR A 178 9.03 8.19 -10.92
C THR A 178 10.47 8.47 -11.34
N GLU A 179 10.90 8.01 -12.52
CA GLU A 179 12.22 8.35 -13.07
C GLU A 179 12.39 9.87 -13.27
N SER A 180 11.34 10.56 -13.71
CA SER A 180 11.38 12.02 -13.87
C SER A 180 11.52 12.73 -12.53
N LEU A 181 10.81 12.26 -11.49
CA LEU A 181 10.96 12.75 -10.13
C LEU A 181 12.38 12.51 -9.59
N PHE A 182 12.97 11.34 -9.78
CA PHE A 182 14.32 11.01 -9.32
C PHE A 182 15.39 11.88 -9.96
N LYS A 183 15.23 12.25 -11.23
CA LYS A 183 16.12 13.23 -11.88
C LYS A 183 16.04 14.58 -11.19
N VAL A 184 14.84 15.06 -10.87
CA VAL A 184 14.66 16.33 -10.16
C VAL A 184 15.21 16.26 -8.73
N ILE A 185 15.04 15.15 -8.01
CA ILE A 185 15.65 14.94 -6.68
C ILE A 185 17.17 15.06 -6.77
N ASN A 186 17.81 14.45 -7.76
CA ASN A 186 19.26 14.55 -7.97
C ASN A 186 19.71 15.99 -8.29
N GLU A 187 18.96 16.72 -9.12
CA GLU A 187 19.26 18.15 -9.38
C GLU A 187 19.18 18.99 -8.11
N LEU A 188 18.17 18.79 -7.26
CA LEU A 188 18.01 19.49 -5.99
C LEU A 188 19.15 19.16 -5.01
N ARG A 189 19.55 17.90 -4.96
CA ARG A 189 20.68 17.41 -4.18
C ARG A 189 21.98 18.07 -4.61
N GLU A 190 22.26 18.20 -5.91
CA GLU A 190 23.43 18.90 -6.45
C GLU A 190 23.42 20.41 -6.12
N GLN A 191 22.23 21.01 -5.98
CA GLN A 191 22.05 22.40 -5.55
C GLN A 191 22.22 22.60 -4.04
N GLY A 192 22.49 21.52 -3.28
CA GLY A 192 22.67 21.55 -1.84
C GLY A 192 21.39 21.51 -1.02
N CYS A 193 20.24 21.22 -1.63
CA CYS A 193 18.98 21.02 -0.91
C CYS A 193 19.05 19.75 -0.06
N GLY A 194 18.62 19.81 1.20
CA GLY A 194 18.42 18.63 2.05
C GLY A 194 17.02 18.06 1.77
N ILE A 195 16.91 16.75 1.56
CA ILE A 195 15.65 16.11 1.21
C ILE A 195 15.31 15.08 2.27
N VAL A 196 14.06 15.09 2.77
CA VAL A 196 13.49 14.00 3.57
C VAL A 196 12.56 13.23 2.65
N TYR A 197 12.86 11.95 2.45
CA TYR A 197 12.11 11.07 1.58
C TYR A 197 11.41 9.98 2.40
N ILE A 198 10.08 9.96 2.38
CA ILE A 198 9.27 8.95 3.07
C ILE A 198 8.66 8.05 2.00
N SER A 199 8.97 6.77 2.04
CA SER A 199 8.38 5.76 1.14
C SER A 199 8.34 4.42 1.87
N HIS A 200 7.37 3.59 1.52
CA HIS A 200 7.30 2.21 1.94
C HIS A 200 7.93 1.25 0.91
N ARG A 201 8.39 1.76 -0.24
CA ARG A 201 9.04 1.00 -1.32
C ARG A 201 10.54 0.96 -1.08
N LEU A 202 11.05 -0.15 -0.56
CA LEU A 202 12.47 -0.30 -0.22
C LEU A 202 13.40 -0.04 -1.41
N LYS A 203 13.02 -0.47 -2.61
CA LYS A 203 13.81 -0.22 -3.84
C LYS A 203 14.12 1.25 -4.07
N GLU A 204 13.13 2.13 -3.85
CA GLU A 204 13.32 3.58 -3.99
C GLU A 204 14.33 4.11 -2.97
N ILE A 205 14.30 3.61 -1.72
CA ILE A 205 15.23 4.00 -0.67
C ILE A 205 16.67 3.65 -1.04
N PHE A 206 16.89 2.44 -1.53
CA PHE A 206 18.23 2.00 -1.95
C PHE A 206 18.71 2.68 -3.25
N GLU A 207 17.81 3.18 -4.09
CA GLU A 207 18.14 3.85 -5.35
C GLU A 207 18.48 5.34 -5.16
N ILE A 208 17.67 6.09 -4.35
CA ILE A 208 17.75 7.55 -4.33
C ILE A 208 18.28 8.13 -3.03
N CYS A 209 18.26 7.39 -1.89
CA CYS A 209 18.63 7.92 -0.59
C CYS A 209 20.12 7.71 -0.24
N ASP A 210 20.65 8.60 0.57
CA ASP A 210 22.02 8.52 1.09
C ASP A 210 22.07 8.00 2.53
N ASP A 211 21.11 8.42 3.34
CA ASP A 211 21.00 8.11 4.76
C ASP A 211 19.58 7.63 5.09
N ILE A 212 19.47 6.86 6.16
CA ILE A 212 18.20 6.33 6.65
C ILE A 212 18.07 6.62 8.13
N THR A 213 16.94 7.22 8.53
CA THR A 213 16.49 7.28 9.92
C THR A 213 15.30 6.37 10.09
N VAL A 214 15.34 5.50 11.09
CA VAL A 214 14.25 4.57 11.40
C VAL A 214 13.51 4.99 12.67
N LEU A 215 12.18 5.11 12.56
CA LEU A 215 11.27 5.28 13.69
C LEU A 215 10.45 4.00 13.89
N ARG A 216 10.20 3.65 15.16
CA ARG A 216 9.32 2.56 15.56
C ARG A 216 8.57 2.92 16.84
N ASP A 217 7.24 2.76 16.82
CA ASP A 217 6.36 3.10 17.98
C ASP A 217 6.62 4.51 18.54
N GLY A 218 6.81 5.48 17.66
CA GLY A 218 7.09 6.87 18.03
C GLY A 218 8.52 7.16 18.46
N LYS A 219 9.42 6.17 18.49
CA LYS A 219 10.79 6.27 18.98
C LYS A 219 11.82 6.28 17.85
N PHE A 220 12.90 6.99 18.06
CA PHE A 220 14.10 6.88 17.23
C PHE A 220 14.81 5.55 17.50
N ILE A 221 15.03 4.75 16.48
CA ILE A 221 15.71 3.45 16.56
C ILE A 221 17.16 3.57 16.16
N GLY A 222 17.44 4.31 15.09
CA GLY A 222 18.80 4.50 14.60
C GLY A 222 18.85 5.33 13.33
N GLU A 223 20.06 5.78 13.00
CA GLU A 223 20.44 6.43 11.75
C GLU A 223 21.62 5.67 11.15
N CYS A 224 21.57 5.34 9.86
CA CYS A 224 22.66 4.69 9.14
C CYS A 224 22.76 5.22 7.71
N ARG A 225 23.87 4.93 7.02
CA ARG A 225 23.97 5.16 5.57
C ARG A 225 23.30 4.01 4.82
N VAL A 226 22.70 4.32 3.67
CA VAL A 226 22.16 3.28 2.77
C VAL A 226 23.24 2.27 2.37
N ALA A 227 24.47 2.72 2.14
CA ALA A 227 25.60 1.87 1.77
C ALA A 227 26.06 0.90 2.87
N ASP A 228 25.67 1.13 4.12
CA ASP A 228 26.10 0.36 5.30
C ASP A 228 25.02 -0.66 5.75
N THR A 229 23.89 -0.75 5.05
CA THR A 229 22.78 -1.67 5.36
C THR A 229 22.23 -2.31 4.08
N ASP A 230 21.47 -3.39 4.25
CA ASP A 230 20.69 -4.06 3.21
C ASP A 230 19.19 -4.03 3.55
N GLU A 231 18.36 -4.58 2.66
CA GLU A 231 16.89 -4.62 2.87
C GLU A 231 16.56 -5.35 4.17
N ASP A 232 17.25 -6.45 4.48
CA ASP A 232 17.00 -7.28 5.66
C ASP A 232 17.34 -6.54 6.95
N GLY A 233 18.50 -5.86 7.00
CA GLY A 233 18.92 -5.04 8.12
C GLY A 233 17.97 -3.86 8.36
N LEU A 234 17.50 -3.23 7.29
CA LEU A 234 16.54 -2.12 7.39
C LEU A 234 15.20 -2.60 7.95
N ILE A 235 14.68 -3.72 7.47
CA ILE A 235 13.45 -4.30 7.96
C ILE A 235 13.61 -4.74 9.44
N GLU A 236 14.77 -5.30 9.83
CA GLU A 236 15.04 -5.63 11.24
C GLU A 236 14.97 -4.38 12.13
N MET A 237 15.50 -3.26 11.70
CA MET A 237 15.39 -2.00 12.44
C MET A 237 13.95 -1.51 12.54
N MET A 238 13.16 -1.62 11.46
CA MET A 238 11.76 -1.16 11.42
C MET A 238 10.85 -2.03 12.30
N VAL A 239 10.99 -3.35 12.22
CA VAL A 239 10.10 -4.33 12.88
C VAL A 239 10.64 -4.77 14.24
N GLY A 240 11.97 -4.69 14.45
CA GLY A 240 12.64 -5.08 15.70
C GLY A 240 12.89 -6.58 15.86
N ARG A 241 12.80 -7.35 14.78
CA ARG A 241 13.02 -8.80 14.76
C ARG A 241 13.72 -9.18 13.46
N LYS A 242 14.56 -10.23 13.48
CA LYS A 242 15.17 -10.79 12.28
C LYS A 242 14.13 -11.35 11.31
N LEU A 243 14.39 -11.18 10.02
CA LEU A 243 13.51 -11.55 8.90
C LEU A 243 13.36 -13.06 8.66
N GLU A 244 14.11 -13.93 9.35
CA GLU A 244 14.10 -15.38 9.17
C GLU A 244 12.70 -16.03 9.26
N GLU A 245 11.65 -15.21 9.53
CA GLU A 245 10.25 -15.62 9.60
C GLU A 245 9.29 -14.64 8.89
N GLN A 246 9.70 -13.98 7.81
CA GLN A 246 8.78 -13.09 7.09
C GLN A 246 7.61 -13.86 6.47
N TYR A 247 7.90 -15.04 5.96
CA TYR A 247 6.91 -15.96 5.39
C TYR A 247 6.89 -17.25 6.24
N PRO A 248 6.13 -17.29 7.34
CA PRO A 248 6.04 -18.46 8.19
C PRO A 248 5.37 -19.59 7.42
N ARG A 249 6.14 -20.48 6.81
CA ARG A 249 5.62 -21.63 6.08
C ARG A 249 5.37 -22.79 7.04
N ILE A 250 4.21 -23.42 6.89
CA ILE A 250 3.90 -24.67 7.58
C ILE A 250 3.65 -25.76 6.54
N ASP A 251 4.23 -26.94 6.75
CA ASP A 251 3.96 -28.10 5.94
C ASP A 251 2.72 -28.83 6.48
N VAL A 252 1.71 -28.92 5.62
CA VAL A 252 0.46 -29.65 5.92
C VAL A 252 0.29 -30.71 4.84
N LYS A 253 -0.12 -31.91 5.22
CA LYS A 253 -0.45 -32.95 4.24
C LYS A 253 -1.75 -32.52 3.52
N HIS A 254 -1.65 -32.35 2.20
CA HIS A 254 -2.81 -31.99 1.38
C HIS A 254 -3.81 -33.13 1.33
N GLY A 255 -5.11 -32.76 1.34
CA GLY A 255 -6.21 -33.69 1.17
C GLY A 255 -6.56 -33.93 -0.31
N GLU A 256 -7.80 -34.37 -0.54
CA GLU A 256 -8.35 -34.56 -1.89
C GLU A 256 -8.58 -33.21 -2.61
N THR A 257 -8.74 -33.25 -3.93
CA THR A 257 -9.10 -32.09 -4.75
C THR A 257 -10.42 -31.49 -4.28
N CYS A 258 -10.39 -30.21 -3.90
CA CYS A 258 -11.55 -29.43 -3.45
C CYS A 258 -12.17 -28.65 -4.62
N LEU A 259 -11.33 -27.95 -5.39
CA LEU A 259 -11.74 -27.17 -6.56
C LEU A 259 -11.02 -27.69 -7.80
N GLU A 260 -11.76 -27.86 -8.88
CA GLU A 260 -11.24 -28.19 -10.20
C GLU A 260 -11.83 -27.23 -11.23
N VAL A 261 -10.97 -26.57 -11.98
CA VAL A 261 -11.31 -25.64 -13.06
C VAL A 261 -10.83 -26.26 -14.36
N ILE A 262 -11.70 -26.37 -15.37
CA ILE A 262 -11.40 -27.04 -16.64
C ILE A 262 -11.81 -26.10 -17.79
N GLY A 263 -10.83 -25.69 -18.62
CA GLY A 263 -11.04 -24.92 -19.85
C GLY A 263 -11.77 -23.60 -19.66
N LEU A 264 -11.61 -22.95 -18.50
CA LEU A 264 -12.35 -21.73 -18.17
C LEU A 264 -11.94 -20.58 -19.09
N THR A 265 -12.94 -19.97 -19.73
CA THR A 265 -12.77 -18.86 -20.67
C THR A 265 -13.85 -17.82 -20.40
N GLY A 266 -13.48 -16.53 -20.44
CA GLY A 266 -14.38 -15.39 -20.27
C GLY A 266 -13.67 -14.20 -19.63
N SER A 267 -14.11 -12.99 -19.93
CA SER A 267 -13.63 -11.74 -19.32
C SER A 267 -12.09 -11.58 -19.33
N GLY A 268 -11.42 -11.92 -20.46
CA GLY A 268 -9.96 -11.82 -20.59
C GLY A 268 -9.18 -13.04 -20.08
N VAL A 269 -9.87 -14.09 -19.66
CA VAL A 269 -9.31 -15.40 -19.30
C VAL A 269 -9.48 -16.37 -20.47
N HIS A 270 -8.45 -17.16 -20.79
CA HIS A 270 -8.41 -18.00 -21.99
C HIS A 270 -7.94 -19.42 -21.68
N ASP A 271 -8.88 -20.39 -21.70
CA ASP A 271 -8.62 -21.82 -21.58
C ASP A 271 -7.79 -22.21 -20.36
N VAL A 272 -8.21 -21.71 -19.17
CA VAL A 272 -7.51 -21.94 -17.92
C VAL A 272 -8.00 -23.21 -17.25
N SER A 273 -7.06 -24.10 -16.88
CA SER A 273 -7.35 -25.35 -16.17
C SER A 273 -6.37 -25.53 -15.02
N PHE A 274 -6.88 -25.83 -13.83
CA PHE A 274 -6.07 -26.15 -12.65
C PHE A 274 -6.92 -26.86 -11.58
N THR A 275 -6.24 -27.38 -10.56
CA THR A 275 -6.88 -27.97 -9.38
C THR A 275 -6.38 -27.32 -8.10
N LEU A 276 -7.19 -27.36 -7.03
CA LEU A 276 -6.83 -26.95 -5.68
C LEU A 276 -7.19 -28.06 -4.69
N LYS A 277 -6.25 -28.45 -3.85
CA LYS A 277 -6.45 -29.49 -2.84
C LYS A 277 -6.86 -28.91 -1.49
N ARG A 278 -7.46 -29.72 -0.63
CA ARG A 278 -7.76 -29.33 0.75
C ARG A 278 -6.48 -29.10 1.54
N GLY A 279 -6.42 -27.95 2.26
CA GLY A 279 -5.23 -27.56 3.02
C GLY A 279 -4.05 -27.11 2.16
N GLU A 280 -4.29 -26.80 0.87
CA GLU A 280 -3.30 -26.25 -0.05
C GLU A 280 -3.42 -24.73 -0.12
N ILE A 281 -2.28 -24.03 -0.18
CA ILE A 281 -2.20 -22.65 -0.65
C ILE A 281 -1.66 -22.69 -2.08
N LEU A 282 -2.55 -22.40 -3.05
CA LEU A 282 -2.19 -22.26 -4.46
C LEU A 282 -1.88 -20.78 -4.74
N GLY A 283 -0.63 -20.49 -5.06
CA GLY A 283 -0.20 -19.15 -5.47
C GLY A 283 -0.52 -18.87 -6.93
N ILE A 284 -1.02 -17.69 -7.23
CA ILE A 284 -1.21 -17.18 -8.59
C ILE A 284 -0.30 -15.97 -8.78
N SER A 285 0.72 -16.12 -9.63
CA SER A 285 1.70 -15.07 -9.96
C SER A 285 1.51 -14.58 -11.40
N GLY A 286 2.09 -13.44 -11.73
CA GLY A 286 2.08 -12.84 -13.08
C GLY A 286 2.24 -11.33 -13.02
N LEU A 287 2.55 -10.70 -14.14
CA LEU A 287 2.66 -9.24 -14.24
C LEU A 287 1.29 -8.56 -14.09
N MET A 288 1.31 -7.24 -13.87
CA MET A 288 0.09 -6.43 -13.87
C MET A 288 -0.65 -6.60 -15.23
N GLY A 289 -1.96 -6.83 -15.19
CA GLY A 289 -2.76 -7.11 -16.39
C GLY A 289 -2.66 -8.54 -16.93
N ALA A 290 -2.02 -9.48 -16.22
CA ALA A 290 -1.91 -10.88 -16.64
C ALA A 290 -3.24 -11.67 -16.60
N GLY A 291 -4.33 -11.11 -16.07
CA GLY A 291 -5.64 -11.76 -15.98
C GLY A 291 -5.89 -12.49 -14.65
N ARG A 292 -5.04 -12.28 -13.63
CA ARG A 292 -5.13 -12.97 -12.31
C ARG A 292 -6.44 -12.65 -11.58
N THR A 293 -6.72 -11.37 -11.38
CA THR A 293 -7.94 -10.87 -10.72
C THR A 293 -9.19 -11.24 -11.52
N GLU A 294 -9.14 -11.16 -12.85
CA GLU A 294 -10.23 -11.56 -13.74
C GLU A 294 -10.56 -13.04 -13.58
N LEU A 295 -9.55 -13.92 -13.54
CA LEU A 295 -9.73 -15.35 -13.29
C LEU A 295 -10.45 -15.60 -11.96
N MET A 296 -10.03 -14.94 -10.89
CA MET A 296 -10.67 -15.10 -9.57
C MET A 296 -12.09 -14.58 -9.57
N LYS A 297 -12.35 -13.44 -10.21
CA LYS A 297 -13.69 -12.85 -10.34
C LYS A 297 -14.62 -13.72 -11.18
N VAL A 298 -14.12 -14.41 -12.21
CA VAL A 298 -14.91 -15.38 -13.00
C VAL A 298 -15.27 -16.61 -12.16
N ILE A 299 -14.31 -17.19 -11.41
CA ILE A 299 -14.54 -18.32 -10.52
C ILE A 299 -15.55 -17.97 -9.42
N TYR A 300 -15.50 -16.75 -8.90
CA TYR A 300 -16.41 -16.26 -7.87
C TYR A 300 -17.80 -15.88 -8.39
N GLY A 301 -17.94 -15.69 -9.72
CA GLY A 301 -19.18 -15.24 -10.37
C GLY A 301 -19.38 -13.73 -10.40
N ALA A 302 -18.33 -12.94 -10.09
CA ALA A 302 -18.38 -11.48 -10.22
C ALA A 302 -18.17 -11.01 -11.67
N LEU A 303 -17.56 -11.84 -12.52
CA LEU A 303 -17.45 -11.66 -13.97
C LEU A 303 -18.02 -12.89 -14.69
N PRO A 304 -18.60 -12.71 -15.90
CA PRO A 304 -19.20 -13.80 -16.63
C PRO A 304 -18.14 -14.77 -17.20
N SER A 305 -18.44 -16.07 -17.14
CA SER A 305 -17.76 -17.12 -17.91
C SER A 305 -18.46 -17.36 -19.23
N GLU A 306 -17.70 -17.64 -20.28
CA GLU A 306 -18.24 -18.01 -21.60
C GLU A 306 -18.25 -19.52 -21.78
N HIS A 307 -17.16 -20.18 -21.38
CA HIS A 307 -16.97 -21.62 -21.48
C HIS A 307 -16.18 -22.12 -20.27
N GLY A 308 -16.21 -23.45 -20.08
CA GLY A 308 -15.47 -24.16 -19.04
C GLY A 308 -16.36 -24.77 -17.98
N VAL A 309 -15.74 -25.53 -17.09
CA VAL A 309 -16.40 -26.21 -15.98
C VAL A 309 -15.70 -25.91 -14.69
N ILE A 310 -16.47 -25.62 -13.64
CA ILE A 310 -15.97 -25.46 -12.28
C ILE A 310 -16.59 -26.55 -11.42
N ASN A 311 -15.79 -27.41 -10.86
CA ASN A 311 -16.20 -28.45 -9.92
C ASN A 311 -15.73 -28.09 -8.51
N LEU A 312 -16.64 -28.05 -7.55
CA LEU A 312 -16.34 -27.85 -6.13
C LEU A 312 -16.84 -29.06 -5.33
N ASP A 313 -15.96 -29.78 -4.65
CA ASP A 313 -16.25 -31.04 -3.95
C ASP A 313 -16.97 -32.04 -4.86
N ASN A 314 -16.46 -32.29 -6.08
CA ASN A 314 -17.02 -33.16 -7.10
C ASN A 314 -18.44 -32.76 -7.59
N LYS A 315 -18.86 -31.52 -7.31
CA LYS A 315 -20.13 -30.98 -7.78
C LYS A 315 -19.86 -29.85 -8.76
N THR A 316 -20.39 -29.95 -9.98
CA THR A 316 -20.32 -28.84 -10.95
C THR A 316 -21.15 -27.67 -10.46
N ILE A 317 -20.53 -26.49 -10.45
CA ILE A 317 -21.14 -25.22 -10.10
C ILE A 317 -21.01 -24.24 -11.27
N ASN A 318 -21.91 -23.28 -11.35
CA ASN A 318 -21.87 -22.20 -12.32
C ASN A 318 -22.27 -20.88 -11.64
N PRO A 319 -21.35 -20.25 -10.89
CA PRO A 319 -21.64 -18.98 -10.25
C PRO A 319 -21.85 -17.89 -11.30
N VAL A 320 -23.01 -17.23 -11.28
CA VAL A 320 -23.35 -16.11 -12.17
C VAL A 320 -23.45 -14.78 -11.41
N SER A 321 -23.25 -14.85 -10.11
CA SER A 321 -23.21 -13.69 -9.20
C SER A 321 -22.32 -13.96 -7.99
N PRO A 322 -21.81 -12.92 -7.30
CA PRO A 322 -21.10 -13.06 -6.02
C PRO A 322 -21.90 -13.84 -4.96
N GLN A 323 -23.24 -13.70 -4.96
CA GLN A 323 -24.13 -14.44 -4.06
C GLN A 323 -24.06 -15.95 -4.35
N ASP A 324 -24.01 -16.34 -5.63
CA ASP A 324 -23.86 -17.76 -6.00
C ASP A 324 -22.51 -18.31 -5.57
N GLY A 325 -21.42 -17.50 -5.72
CA GLY A 325 -20.09 -17.87 -5.25
C GLY A 325 -20.10 -18.16 -3.75
N LEU A 326 -20.64 -17.25 -2.95
CA LEU A 326 -20.80 -17.42 -1.49
C LEU A 326 -21.67 -18.63 -1.13
N ALA A 327 -22.81 -18.81 -1.79
CA ALA A 327 -23.74 -19.92 -1.54
C ALA A 327 -23.09 -21.27 -1.84
N ASN A 328 -22.20 -21.37 -2.81
CA ASN A 328 -21.41 -22.56 -3.13
C ASN A 328 -20.24 -22.79 -2.17
N GLY A 329 -19.88 -21.80 -1.35
CA GLY A 329 -18.79 -21.88 -0.37
C GLY A 329 -17.45 -21.36 -0.86
N ILE A 330 -17.47 -20.44 -1.82
CA ILE A 330 -16.28 -19.66 -2.25
C ILE A 330 -16.38 -18.27 -1.64
N ALA A 331 -15.35 -17.83 -0.93
CA ALA A 331 -15.21 -16.45 -0.49
C ALA A 331 -14.07 -15.77 -1.26
N TYR A 332 -14.32 -14.56 -1.74
CA TYR A 332 -13.35 -13.74 -2.46
C TYR A 332 -13.08 -12.44 -1.70
N ILE A 333 -11.81 -12.21 -1.41
CA ILE A 333 -11.32 -10.97 -0.78
C ILE A 333 -10.60 -10.16 -1.86
N SER A 334 -11.22 -9.05 -2.24
CA SER A 334 -10.77 -8.20 -3.34
C SER A 334 -9.48 -7.42 -3.00
N GLU A 335 -8.67 -7.17 -4.02
CA GLU A 335 -7.56 -6.23 -4.02
C GLU A 335 -8.02 -4.81 -3.61
N ASP A 336 -9.14 -4.34 -4.17
CA ASP A 336 -9.74 -3.05 -3.81
C ASP A 336 -10.63 -3.18 -2.57
N ARG A 337 -9.99 -3.14 -1.39
CA ARG A 337 -10.74 -3.23 -0.14
C ARG A 337 -11.67 -2.05 0.12
N LYS A 338 -11.37 -0.84 -0.45
CA LYS A 338 -12.17 0.36 -0.22
C LYS A 338 -13.37 0.48 -1.16
N GLY A 339 -13.23 0.03 -2.41
CA GLY A 339 -14.29 0.03 -3.41
C GLY A 339 -15.17 -1.21 -3.31
N ASP A 340 -14.55 -2.41 -3.30
CA ASP A 340 -15.26 -3.68 -3.39
C ASP A 340 -15.33 -4.43 -2.04
N GLY A 341 -14.30 -4.29 -1.20
CA GLY A 341 -14.11 -5.14 -0.03
C GLY A 341 -14.93 -4.73 1.18
N LEU A 342 -15.04 -3.44 1.48
CA LEU A 342 -15.63 -2.89 2.71
C LEU A 342 -16.61 -1.76 2.41
N VAL A 343 -17.64 -1.62 3.23
CA VAL A 343 -18.53 -0.45 3.23
C VAL A 343 -18.02 0.55 4.26
N LEU A 344 -17.27 1.56 3.80
CA LEU A 344 -16.49 2.46 4.68
C LEU A 344 -17.34 3.25 5.68
N GLY A 345 -18.61 3.49 5.38
CA GLY A 345 -19.57 4.19 6.25
C GLY A 345 -20.21 3.31 7.33
N LEU A 346 -20.04 1.98 7.25
CA LEU A 346 -20.58 1.05 8.25
C LEU A 346 -19.55 0.75 9.34
N SER A 347 -20.04 0.22 10.46
CA SER A 347 -19.23 -0.20 11.59
C SER A 347 -18.39 -1.46 11.29
N VAL A 348 -17.42 -1.77 12.15
CA VAL A 348 -16.66 -3.02 12.13
C VAL A 348 -17.59 -4.22 12.18
N LYS A 349 -18.54 -4.22 13.11
CA LYS A 349 -19.54 -5.29 13.28
C LYS A 349 -20.35 -5.51 12.01
N GLU A 350 -20.95 -4.46 11.47
CA GLU A 350 -21.79 -4.53 10.28
C GLU A 350 -21.01 -5.01 9.05
N ASN A 351 -19.78 -4.52 8.87
CA ASN A 351 -18.94 -5.01 7.77
C ASN A 351 -18.64 -6.50 7.90
N MET A 352 -18.27 -6.97 9.10
CA MET A 352 -17.90 -8.37 9.30
C MET A 352 -19.09 -9.32 9.11
N SER A 353 -20.27 -8.98 9.64
CA SER A 353 -21.45 -9.82 9.57
C SER A 353 -22.19 -9.80 8.23
N LEU A 354 -21.97 -8.76 7.39
CA LEU A 354 -22.73 -8.48 6.18
C LEU A 354 -22.89 -9.68 5.24
N CYS A 355 -21.80 -10.43 4.98
CA CYS A 355 -21.84 -11.60 4.09
C CYS A 355 -22.35 -12.89 4.77
N ALA A 356 -22.53 -12.87 6.10
CA ALA A 356 -22.97 -14.03 6.88
C ALA A 356 -24.34 -13.82 7.51
N LEU A 357 -25.11 -12.79 7.12
CA LEU A 357 -26.41 -12.46 7.71
C LEU A 357 -27.40 -13.62 7.64
N ASP A 358 -27.41 -14.38 6.56
CA ASP A 358 -28.28 -15.56 6.42
C ASP A 358 -28.05 -16.59 7.54
N LYS A 359 -26.82 -16.71 8.02
CA LYS A 359 -26.45 -17.63 9.11
C LYS A 359 -26.75 -17.06 10.51
N LEU A 360 -26.86 -15.74 10.60
CA LEU A 360 -27.14 -14.98 11.83
C LEU A 360 -28.61 -14.58 11.95
N THR A 361 -29.47 -15.01 11.02
CA THR A 361 -30.90 -14.66 10.98
C THR A 361 -31.76 -15.86 11.31
N LYS A 362 -32.77 -15.69 12.18
CA LYS A 362 -33.83 -16.66 12.45
C LYS A 362 -35.17 -16.07 12.01
N GLY A 363 -35.76 -16.65 10.96
CA GLY A 363 -36.93 -16.06 10.32
C GLY A 363 -36.60 -14.74 9.64
N VAL A 364 -37.13 -13.64 10.15
CA VAL A 364 -36.91 -12.28 9.63
C VAL A 364 -36.06 -11.40 10.59
N GLN A 365 -35.51 -11.98 11.66
CA GLN A 365 -34.80 -11.23 12.68
C GLN A 365 -33.34 -11.66 12.79
N ILE A 366 -32.42 -10.68 12.74
CA ILE A 366 -31.02 -10.87 13.03
C ILE A 366 -30.86 -11.18 14.52
N GLN A 367 -30.11 -12.22 14.84
CA GLN A 367 -29.78 -12.61 16.21
C GLN A 367 -28.60 -11.79 16.73
N HIS A 368 -28.85 -10.56 17.17
CA HIS A 368 -27.82 -9.61 17.58
C HIS A 368 -26.83 -10.16 18.61
N GLY A 369 -27.29 -11.01 19.54
CA GLY A 369 -26.38 -11.64 20.52
C GLY A 369 -25.39 -12.62 19.87
N GLU A 370 -25.86 -13.45 18.91
CA GLU A 370 -25.03 -14.37 18.16
C GLU A 370 -24.07 -13.61 17.22
N GLU A 371 -24.55 -12.51 16.61
CA GLU A 371 -23.75 -11.61 15.78
C GLU A 371 -22.57 -10.99 16.57
N VAL A 372 -22.86 -10.38 17.73
CA VAL A 372 -21.85 -9.75 18.58
C VAL A 372 -20.80 -10.77 19.00
N THR A 373 -21.24 -11.95 19.49
CA THR A 373 -20.31 -13.02 19.91
C THR A 373 -19.40 -13.46 18.77
N ALA A 374 -19.96 -13.72 17.57
CA ALA A 374 -19.19 -14.14 16.42
C ALA A 374 -18.17 -13.07 16.00
N VAL A 375 -18.57 -11.81 15.98
CA VAL A 375 -17.67 -10.68 15.62
C VAL A 375 -16.55 -10.53 16.66
N GLU A 376 -16.84 -10.61 17.96
CA GLU A 376 -15.84 -10.56 19.03
C GLU A 376 -14.81 -11.68 18.93
N ASP A 377 -15.25 -12.90 18.60
CA ASP A 377 -14.35 -14.03 18.40
C ASP A 377 -13.37 -13.79 17.25
N PHE A 378 -13.85 -13.23 16.11
CA PHE A 378 -12.99 -12.86 15.00
C PHE A 378 -12.07 -11.67 15.33
N ILE A 379 -12.54 -10.67 16.09
CA ILE A 379 -11.69 -9.56 16.54
C ILE A 379 -10.52 -10.08 17.39
N LYS A 380 -10.78 -11.01 18.31
CA LYS A 380 -9.73 -11.66 19.11
C LYS A 380 -8.79 -12.51 18.25
N LEU A 381 -9.36 -13.34 17.35
CA LEU A 381 -8.60 -14.22 16.46
C LEU A 381 -7.62 -13.45 15.58
N PHE A 382 -8.06 -12.32 15.02
CA PHE A 382 -7.30 -11.47 14.10
C PHE A 382 -6.51 -10.36 14.80
N ASN A 383 -6.62 -10.25 16.13
CA ASN A 383 -6.03 -9.15 16.89
C ASN A 383 -6.35 -7.78 16.25
N ILE A 384 -7.65 -7.56 15.93
CA ILE A 384 -8.11 -6.32 15.31
C ILE A 384 -8.13 -5.21 16.36
N LYS A 385 -7.37 -4.15 16.11
CA LYS A 385 -7.33 -2.99 17.02
C LYS A 385 -8.51 -2.05 16.70
N THR A 386 -9.58 -2.17 17.45
CA THR A 386 -10.76 -1.29 17.39
C THR A 386 -11.20 -0.91 18.80
N PRO A 387 -11.60 0.36 19.05
CA PRO A 387 -12.11 0.78 20.35
C PRO A 387 -13.44 0.11 20.73
N THR A 388 -14.33 -0.05 19.75
CA THR A 388 -15.67 -0.65 19.91
C THR A 388 -16.07 -1.40 18.65
N LEU A 389 -17.09 -2.25 18.72
CA LEU A 389 -17.68 -2.94 17.57
C LEU A 389 -18.38 -1.97 16.60
N ASP A 390 -18.89 -0.86 17.12
CA ASP A 390 -19.63 0.17 16.37
C ASP A 390 -18.69 1.24 15.78
N GLN A 391 -17.35 1.08 15.91
CA GLN A 391 -16.37 1.94 15.28
C GLN A 391 -16.55 1.90 13.76
N ILE A 392 -16.67 3.06 13.12
CA ILE A 392 -16.74 3.18 11.65
C ILE A 392 -15.42 2.67 11.05
N ILE A 393 -15.54 1.74 10.08
CA ILE A 393 -14.40 1.03 9.51
C ILE A 393 -13.42 1.97 8.79
N GLY A 394 -13.92 3.05 8.18
CA GLY A 394 -13.10 4.05 7.51
C GLY A 394 -12.05 4.71 8.40
N ASN A 395 -12.25 4.70 9.72
CA ASN A 395 -11.34 5.29 10.70
C ASN A 395 -10.24 4.33 11.20
N LEU A 396 -10.26 3.08 10.79
CA LEU A 396 -9.22 2.10 11.14
C LEU A 396 -8.00 2.21 10.22
N SER A 397 -6.83 1.79 10.72
CA SER A 397 -5.63 1.64 9.89
C SER A 397 -5.83 0.61 8.77
N GLY A 398 -5.07 0.75 7.68
CA GLY A 398 -5.15 -0.17 6.53
C GLY A 398 -5.01 -1.63 6.90
N GLY A 399 -4.08 -1.98 7.80
CA GLY A 399 -3.91 -3.35 8.26
C GLY A 399 -5.12 -3.89 9.03
N ASN A 400 -5.77 -3.07 9.89
CA ASN A 400 -7.00 -3.48 10.58
C ASN A 400 -8.19 -3.60 9.62
N GLN A 401 -8.33 -2.69 8.64
CA GLN A 401 -9.33 -2.81 7.58
C GLN A 401 -9.16 -4.12 6.80
N GLN A 402 -7.93 -4.50 6.44
CA GLN A 402 -7.64 -5.74 5.73
C GLN A 402 -8.02 -6.98 6.56
N LYS A 403 -7.71 -6.99 7.86
CA LYS A 403 -8.12 -8.06 8.76
C LYS A 403 -9.65 -8.18 8.85
N VAL A 404 -10.38 -7.06 8.88
CA VAL A 404 -11.85 -7.06 8.84
C VAL A 404 -12.36 -7.61 7.51
N ALA A 405 -11.76 -7.25 6.36
CA ALA A 405 -12.15 -7.78 5.06
C ALA A 405 -11.98 -9.31 4.97
N ILE A 406 -10.85 -9.83 5.49
CA ILE A 406 -10.63 -11.28 5.54
C ILE A 406 -11.62 -11.95 6.50
N ALA A 407 -11.85 -11.37 7.69
CA ALA A 407 -12.81 -11.89 8.68
C ALA A 407 -14.24 -11.93 8.12
N LYS A 408 -14.67 -10.89 7.38
CA LYS A 408 -15.96 -10.83 6.65
C LYS A 408 -16.16 -12.07 5.75
N GLY A 409 -15.14 -12.42 4.94
CA GLY A 409 -15.17 -13.61 4.10
C GLY A 409 -15.25 -14.91 4.91
N LEU A 410 -14.45 -15.02 5.96
CA LEU A 410 -14.37 -16.22 6.81
C LEU A 410 -15.63 -16.46 7.66
N MET A 411 -16.37 -15.43 8.05
CA MET A 411 -17.65 -15.57 8.74
C MET A 411 -18.68 -16.36 7.91
N THR A 412 -18.50 -16.39 6.58
CA THR A 412 -19.32 -17.25 5.70
C THR A 412 -18.95 -18.72 5.76
N LYS A 413 -17.89 -19.12 6.51
CA LYS A 413 -17.34 -20.47 6.61
C LYS A 413 -17.13 -21.11 5.22
N PRO A 414 -16.28 -20.47 4.37
CA PRO A 414 -16.08 -20.93 2.99
C PRO A 414 -15.29 -22.25 2.96
N LYS A 415 -15.42 -22.99 1.84
CA LYS A 415 -14.59 -24.16 1.50
C LYS A 415 -13.31 -23.73 0.79
N VAL A 416 -13.40 -22.69 -0.03
CA VAL A 416 -12.30 -22.05 -0.76
C VAL A 416 -12.27 -20.57 -0.41
N LEU A 417 -11.11 -20.12 0.02
CA LEU A 417 -10.83 -18.71 0.30
C LEU A 417 -9.88 -18.15 -0.78
N ILE A 418 -10.36 -17.19 -1.55
CA ILE A 418 -9.55 -16.47 -2.53
C ILE A 418 -9.10 -15.16 -1.90
N LEU A 419 -7.79 -14.95 -1.85
CA LEU A 419 -7.15 -13.74 -1.34
C LEU A 419 -6.43 -13.05 -2.50
N ASP A 420 -7.01 -11.95 -2.99
CA ASP A 420 -6.45 -11.18 -4.09
C ASP A 420 -5.68 -9.97 -3.52
N GLU A 421 -4.35 -9.97 -3.68
CA GLU A 421 -3.42 -8.99 -3.14
C GLU A 421 -3.66 -8.69 -1.64
N PRO A 422 -3.69 -9.70 -0.74
CA PRO A 422 -4.15 -9.52 0.64
C PRO A 422 -3.28 -8.60 1.49
N THR A 423 -2.08 -8.30 1.04
CA THR A 423 -1.12 -7.47 1.79
C THR A 423 -0.83 -6.13 1.12
N ARG A 424 -1.53 -5.80 0.01
CA ARG A 424 -1.35 -4.53 -0.70
C ARG A 424 -1.75 -3.34 0.18
N GLY A 425 -0.84 -2.35 0.28
CA GLY A 425 -1.06 -1.17 1.11
C GLY A 425 -1.18 -1.47 2.61
N VAL A 426 -0.55 -2.55 3.06
CA VAL A 426 -0.45 -2.96 4.46
C VAL A 426 1.01 -2.86 4.90
N ASP A 427 1.25 -2.38 6.12
CA ASP A 427 2.60 -2.29 6.69
C ASP A 427 3.22 -3.68 6.95
N VAL A 428 4.56 -3.71 7.06
CA VAL A 428 5.33 -4.96 7.18
C VAL A 428 4.91 -5.81 8.38
N GLY A 429 4.60 -5.16 9.52
CA GLY A 429 4.16 -5.87 10.73
C GLY A 429 2.79 -6.50 10.54
N ALA A 430 1.84 -5.78 9.93
CA ALA A 430 0.51 -6.31 9.66
C ALA A 430 0.55 -7.37 8.53
N LYS A 431 1.46 -7.29 7.54
CA LYS A 431 1.69 -8.36 6.56
C LYS A 431 2.00 -9.69 7.26
N LYS A 432 2.95 -9.69 8.21
CA LYS A 432 3.33 -10.89 8.97
C LYS A 432 2.14 -11.48 9.73
N GLU A 433 1.33 -10.65 10.38
CA GLU A 433 0.14 -11.12 11.09
C GLU A 433 -0.87 -11.79 10.13
N ILE A 434 -1.05 -11.22 8.91
CA ILE A 434 -1.90 -11.80 7.88
C ILE A 434 -1.35 -13.16 7.42
N TYR A 435 -0.04 -13.30 7.19
CA TYR A 435 0.59 -14.57 6.81
C TYR A 435 0.43 -15.65 7.89
N GLN A 436 0.57 -15.28 9.15
CA GLN A 436 0.33 -16.20 10.28
C GLN A 436 -1.12 -16.68 10.31
N LEU A 437 -2.08 -15.81 10.02
CA LEU A 437 -3.50 -16.17 9.93
C LEU A 437 -3.76 -17.09 8.74
N ILE A 438 -3.21 -16.81 7.55
CA ILE A 438 -3.32 -17.66 6.35
C ILE A 438 -2.81 -19.06 6.67
N ASN A 439 -1.64 -19.19 7.29
CA ASN A 439 -1.07 -20.47 7.70
C ASN A 439 -1.93 -21.21 8.73
N LYS A 440 -2.51 -20.49 9.68
CA LYS A 440 -3.45 -21.07 10.64
C LYS A 440 -4.68 -21.68 9.94
N PHE A 441 -5.27 -20.96 8.97
CA PHE A 441 -6.40 -21.49 8.20
C PHE A 441 -6.01 -22.68 7.33
N LYS A 442 -4.80 -22.68 6.74
CA LYS A 442 -4.23 -23.83 6.04
C LYS A 442 -4.12 -25.04 6.99
N ALA A 443 -3.61 -24.84 8.22
CA ALA A 443 -3.51 -25.89 9.24
C ALA A 443 -4.88 -26.48 9.62
N ASP A 444 -5.91 -25.63 9.64
CA ASP A 444 -7.30 -26.01 9.89
C ASP A 444 -7.96 -26.71 8.67
N GLY A 445 -7.21 -26.97 7.58
CA GLY A 445 -7.64 -27.67 6.38
C GLY A 445 -8.35 -26.83 5.33
N MET A 446 -8.30 -25.50 5.43
CA MET A 446 -8.89 -24.59 4.44
C MET A 446 -8.09 -24.60 3.13
N SER A 447 -8.77 -24.61 1.99
CA SER A 447 -8.19 -24.46 0.66
C SER A 447 -8.10 -22.98 0.31
N ILE A 448 -6.89 -22.50 -0.04
CA ILE A 448 -6.63 -21.06 -0.21
C ILE A 448 -6.02 -20.83 -1.60
N ILE A 449 -6.54 -19.84 -2.33
CA ILE A 449 -5.89 -19.28 -3.52
C ILE A 449 -5.31 -17.93 -3.11
N LEU A 450 -4.00 -17.77 -3.25
CA LEU A 450 -3.28 -16.53 -2.96
C LEU A 450 -2.82 -15.89 -4.26
N VAL A 451 -3.43 -14.78 -4.62
CA VAL A 451 -3.01 -13.97 -5.78
C VAL A 451 -2.14 -12.85 -5.29
N SER A 452 -0.93 -12.73 -5.83
CA SER A 452 -0.02 -11.63 -5.49
C SER A 452 0.87 -11.22 -6.66
N SER A 453 1.13 -9.93 -6.76
CA SER A 453 2.14 -9.34 -7.64
C SER A 453 3.55 -9.40 -7.03
N GLU A 454 3.65 -9.58 -5.71
CA GLU A 454 4.92 -9.71 -5.00
C GLU A 454 5.41 -11.16 -5.11
N MET A 455 6.38 -11.43 -6.00
CA MET A 455 6.95 -12.78 -6.18
C MET A 455 7.48 -13.40 -4.88
N PRO A 456 8.15 -12.66 -3.97
CA PRO A 456 8.58 -13.21 -2.69
C PRO A 456 7.43 -13.69 -1.82
N GLU A 457 6.26 -13.01 -1.84
CA GLU A 457 5.05 -13.43 -1.13
C GLU A 457 4.54 -14.76 -1.67
N VAL A 458 4.41 -14.87 -3.00
CA VAL A 458 3.95 -16.11 -3.64
C VAL A 458 4.90 -17.27 -3.34
N LEU A 459 6.22 -17.06 -3.49
CA LEU A 459 7.25 -18.08 -3.22
C LEU A 459 7.27 -18.51 -1.75
N GLY A 460 7.12 -17.56 -0.83
CA GLY A 460 7.20 -17.82 0.61
C GLY A 460 5.97 -18.47 1.21
N MET A 461 4.77 -18.18 0.67
CA MET A 461 3.51 -18.59 1.27
C MET A 461 2.84 -19.78 0.59
N SER A 462 3.11 -20.03 -0.69
CA SER A 462 2.40 -21.04 -1.50
C SER A 462 3.01 -22.42 -1.39
N ASP A 463 2.20 -23.45 -1.61
CA ASP A 463 2.67 -24.84 -1.78
C ASP A 463 2.96 -25.15 -3.24
N ARG A 464 2.13 -24.62 -4.13
CA ARG A 464 2.25 -24.70 -5.58
C ARG A 464 1.91 -23.34 -6.20
N ILE A 465 2.54 -23.02 -7.32
CA ILE A 465 2.44 -21.70 -7.95
C ILE A 465 2.05 -21.86 -9.40
N LEU A 466 1.01 -21.16 -9.81
CA LEU A 466 0.65 -20.95 -11.21
C LEU A 466 1.12 -19.56 -11.65
N VAL A 467 1.67 -19.46 -12.84
CA VAL A 467 2.06 -18.18 -13.43
C VAL A 467 1.14 -17.87 -14.59
N MET A 468 0.59 -16.66 -14.60
CA MET A 468 -0.30 -16.18 -15.65
C MET A 468 0.37 -15.13 -16.53
N HIS A 469 0.04 -15.20 -17.82
CA HIS A 469 0.39 -14.20 -18.82
C HIS A 469 -0.76 -14.08 -19.83
N GLU A 470 -1.23 -12.85 -20.08
CA GLU A 470 -2.31 -12.54 -21.03
C GLU A 470 -3.52 -13.50 -20.91
N GLY A 471 -4.02 -13.70 -19.69
CA GLY A 471 -5.20 -14.51 -19.40
C GLY A 471 -4.98 -16.02 -19.50
N ARG A 472 -3.77 -16.53 -19.66
CA ARG A 472 -3.41 -17.94 -19.77
C ARG A 472 -2.46 -18.37 -18.68
N ILE A 473 -2.48 -19.65 -18.30
CA ILE A 473 -1.42 -20.24 -17.46
C ILE A 473 -0.21 -20.54 -18.36
N THR A 474 0.94 -20.01 -18.00
CA THR A 474 2.22 -20.18 -18.73
C THR A 474 3.22 -21.04 -17.98
N GLY A 475 3.01 -21.30 -16.69
CA GLY A 475 3.84 -22.18 -15.88
C GLY A 475 3.12 -22.64 -14.63
N GLU A 476 3.51 -23.84 -14.16
CA GLU A 476 3.06 -24.44 -12.90
C GLU A 476 4.30 -25.03 -12.20
N PHE A 477 4.49 -24.72 -10.92
CA PHE A 477 5.66 -25.14 -10.14
C PHE A 477 5.26 -25.56 -8.73
N ASP A 478 5.88 -26.61 -8.20
CA ASP A 478 5.94 -26.78 -6.75
C ASP A 478 6.77 -25.64 -6.16
N ALA A 479 6.35 -25.01 -5.06
CA ALA A 479 7.03 -23.83 -4.54
C ALA A 479 8.50 -24.07 -4.14
N LYS A 480 8.87 -25.32 -3.78
CA LYS A 480 10.25 -25.71 -3.48
C LYS A 480 11.17 -25.72 -4.72
N ASP A 481 10.60 -25.87 -5.92
CA ASP A 481 11.32 -25.95 -7.20
C ASP A 481 11.24 -24.65 -8.00
N ALA A 482 10.48 -23.66 -7.48
CA ALA A 482 10.27 -22.35 -8.05
C ALA A 482 11.31 -21.34 -7.54
N ASP A 483 11.71 -20.41 -8.42
CA ASP A 483 12.51 -19.25 -8.10
C ASP A 483 12.00 -18.02 -8.86
N GLN A 484 12.48 -16.82 -8.51
CA GLN A 484 12.03 -15.58 -9.12
C GLN A 484 12.29 -15.52 -10.62
N GLU A 485 13.41 -16.11 -11.10
CA GLU A 485 13.78 -16.09 -12.52
C GLU A 485 12.81 -16.93 -13.35
N LYS A 486 12.45 -18.12 -12.87
CA LYS A 486 11.46 -19.00 -13.52
C LYS A 486 10.08 -18.36 -13.56
N LEU A 487 9.63 -17.79 -12.42
CA LEU A 487 8.35 -17.11 -12.37
C LEU A 487 8.33 -15.91 -13.33
N LEU A 488 9.38 -15.09 -13.35
CA LEU A 488 9.47 -13.94 -14.26
C LEU A 488 9.49 -14.38 -15.73
N ALA A 489 10.25 -15.42 -16.08
CA ALA A 489 10.29 -15.96 -17.43
C ALA A 489 8.89 -16.39 -17.94
N CYS A 490 8.12 -17.09 -17.11
CA CYS A 490 6.74 -17.45 -17.44
C CYS A 490 5.82 -16.24 -17.47
N ALA A 491 5.99 -15.26 -16.57
CA ALA A 491 5.18 -14.06 -16.50
C ALA A 491 5.33 -13.15 -17.73
N VAL A 492 6.44 -13.25 -18.48
CA VAL A 492 6.66 -12.57 -19.77
C VAL A 492 6.36 -13.47 -20.97
N GLY A 493 5.69 -14.60 -20.78
CA GLY A 493 5.23 -15.50 -21.83
C GLY A 493 6.29 -16.48 -22.38
N LYS A 494 7.48 -16.59 -21.75
CA LYS A 494 8.45 -17.63 -22.11
C LYS A 494 8.01 -18.96 -21.52
N LYS A 495 7.79 -19.97 -22.36
CA LYS A 495 7.58 -21.35 -21.88
C LYS A 495 8.93 -21.90 -21.43
N ILE A 496 9.03 -22.31 -20.18
CA ILE A 496 10.19 -23.10 -19.70
C ILE A 496 9.92 -24.54 -20.13
N ASN A 497 10.70 -25.05 -21.09
CA ASN A 497 10.65 -26.47 -21.44
C ASN A 497 11.21 -27.28 -20.26
N GLU A 498 10.51 -28.32 -19.84
CA GLU A 498 10.91 -29.28 -18.79
C GLU A 498 12.15 -30.14 -19.14
N GLU A 499 12.93 -29.82 -20.20
CA GLU A 499 14.08 -30.61 -20.66
C GLU A 499 15.44 -30.11 -20.13
N ALA A 500 15.47 -29.43 -18.96
CA ALA A 500 16.73 -29.09 -18.29
C ALA A 500 16.63 -29.32 -16.78
N ALA A 501 16.42 -30.57 -16.36
CA ALA A 501 16.58 -31.05 -14.98
C ALA A 501 17.56 -32.21 -14.95
#